data_fb921eb72f39ea23f8a51e794921f23b
#
_entry.id   fb921eb72f39ea23f8a51e794921f23b
#
_cell.length_a   1.000
_cell.length_b   1.000
_cell.length_c   1.000
_cell.angle_alpha   90.00
_cell.angle_beta   90.00
_cell.angle_gamma   90.00
#
_symmetry.space_group_name_H-M   'P 1'
#
loop_
_entity.id
_entity.type
_entity.pdbx_description
1 polymer ?
#
loop_
_entity_poly.entity_id
_entity_poly.type
_entity_poly.pdbx_seq_one_letter_code
_entity_poly.pdbx_strand_id
1 'polypeptide(L)'
;MTTRMAQLKRSIWCLGVAALVLALCSKTSPLYAFNDWMDANIFFTMGKSMLSGKVLYRDVFDHKGPVLYLLYGLGWLLDHTGFVGVFVLEICGFAVFLGLGLCTAELLRGKPLHPVWCLVPAAAVAACRAFSHGGSAEELLLPFLAAALYGLVKCLTANRQMLLRTVALQGFLCGCALLLKYTVLGFYLAWVAVLAVLYLRRGWLRQLGRSCVAYLGGLALAALPWFAYFGAHHALDVWWECYFYDNLFLYKGDGRSALTLAQHLWWAVRDDLPAVCLLAAFLLWTVLSKRHGAALATLAMAAGLAFTSLMGGYLVYYGLVLAVFAPLGLAALPQKLPAKRGVCAALSVAGIAAAAAWCLLLSPNRALRGRTAESLPQLQFAEIIRQTPNATLLNYGTLDGGFYTAAGVLPPCRYFCVTNMPLQDQWQQQWDLLDAAAVDYVVSLTGDLQNDYPIYHCVASQTYNGGEGEVTWYLYAKTK
;
A
#
# COMPACT_ATOMS: atom_id res chain seq x y z
N MET A 1 -22.11 -27.63 -10.24
CA MET A 1 -20.73 -27.61 -10.83
C MET A 1 -20.45 -26.35 -11.64
N THR A 2 -21.44 -25.78 -12.32
CA THR A 2 -21.31 -24.60 -13.19
C THR A 2 -20.93 -23.29 -12.49
N THR A 3 -21.48 -23.01 -11.31
CA THR A 3 -21.19 -21.74 -10.56
C THR A 3 -19.79 -21.65 -10.00
N ARG A 4 -19.25 -22.72 -9.41
CA ARG A 4 -17.87 -22.77 -8.87
C ARG A 4 -16.82 -22.61 -9.98
N MET A 5 -17.04 -23.27 -11.12
CA MET A 5 -16.12 -23.18 -12.26
C MET A 5 -16.11 -21.78 -12.87
N ALA A 6 -17.26 -21.10 -12.93
CA ALA A 6 -17.34 -19.72 -13.40
C ALA A 6 -16.62 -18.75 -12.43
N GLN A 7 -16.77 -18.95 -11.13
CA GLN A 7 -16.05 -18.18 -10.13
C GLN A 7 -14.52 -18.38 -10.22
N LEU A 8 -14.07 -19.63 -10.34
CA LEU A 8 -12.64 -19.94 -10.50
C LEU A 8 -12.05 -19.27 -11.74
N LYS A 9 -12.71 -19.40 -12.92
CA LYS A 9 -12.27 -18.73 -14.15
C LYS A 9 -12.17 -17.22 -13.98
N ARG A 10 -13.13 -16.60 -13.27
CA ARG A 10 -13.12 -15.18 -12.98
C ARG A 10 -11.94 -14.78 -12.07
N SER A 11 -11.66 -15.56 -11.01
CA SER A 11 -10.52 -15.32 -10.12
C SER A 11 -9.20 -15.44 -10.85
N ILE A 12 -9.03 -16.47 -11.70
CA ILE A 12 -7.84 -16.64 -12.54
C ILE A 12 -7.69 -15.47 -13.52
N TRP A 13 -8.79 -14.99 -14.10
CA TRP A 13 -8.76 -13.82 -14.97
C TRP A 13 -8.31 -12.55 -14.24
N CYS A 14 -8.88 -12.26 -13.05
CA CYS A 14 -8.48 -11.11 -12.26
C CYS A 14 -7.01 -11.20 -11.83
N LEU A 15 -6.53 -12.42 -11.50
CA LEU A 15 -5.13 -12.66 -11.17
C LEU A 15 -4.21 -12.37 -12.37
N GLY A 16 -4.57 -12.86 -13.57
CA GLY A 16 -3.82 -12.60 -14.79
C GLY A 16 -3.79 -11.12 -15.17
N VAL A 17 -4.91 -10.40 -14.99
CA VAL A 17 -4.99 -8.95 -15.23
C VAL A 17 -4.14 -8.19 -14.22
N ALA A 18 -4.22 -8.54 -12.93
CA ALA A 18 -3.38 -7.94 -11.90
C ALA A 18 -1.89 -8.15 -12.21
N ALA A 19 -1.50 -9.40 -12.51
CA ALA A 19 -0.12 -9.73 -12.86
C ALA A 19 0.37 -8.91 -14.07
N LEU A 20 -0.44 -8.77 -15.11
CA LEU A 20 -0.08 -8.00 -16.30
C LEU A 20 0.17 -6.53 -15.99
N VAL A 21 -0.80 -5.85 -15.34
CA VAL A 21 -0.69 -4.40 -15.12
C VAL A 21 0.38 -4.07 -14.09
N LEU A 22 0.51 -4.88 -13.03
CA LEU A 22 1.53 -4.68 -12.00
C LEU A 22 2.93 -5.01 -12.52
N ALA A 23 3.08 -6.04 -13.37
CA ALA A 23 4.37 -6.31 -14.01
C ALA A 23 4.88 -5.08 -14.78
N LEU A 24 3.99 -4.34 -15.42
CA LEU A 24 4.34 -3.16 -16.21
C LEU A 24 4.48 -1.88 -15.39
N CYS A 25 3.84 -1.79 -14.22
CA CYS A 25 3.72 -0.54 -13.48
C CYS A 25 4.42 -0.53 -12.12
N SER A 26 4.50 -1.66 -11.41
CA SER A 26 5.11 -1.72 -10.07
C SER A 26 6.64 -1.90 -10.14
N LYS A 27 7.40 -1.13 -9.36
CA LYS A 27 8.86 -1.28 -9.20
C LYS A 27 9.26 -2.58 -8.48
N THR A 28 8.32 -3.24 -7.79
CA THR A 28 8.55 -4.56 -7.15
C THR A 28 8.60 -5.70 -8.16
N SER A 29 8.09 -5.43 -9.38
CA SER A 29 8.05 -6.40 -10.49
C SER A 29 9.45 -6.78 -10.96
N PRO A 30 9.68 -8.05 -11.37
CA PRO A 30 10.95 -8.49 -11.95
C PRO A 30 11.37 -7.77 -13.26
N LEU A 31 10.50 -6.93 -13.85
CA LEU A 31 10.87 -6.08 -14.98
C LEU A 31 11.69 -4.85 -14.57
N TYR A 32 11.81 -4.59 -13.29
CA TYR A 32 12.67 -3.56 -12.70
C TYR A 32 13.80 -4.23 -11.93
N ALA A 33 15.02 -3.75 -12.08
CA ALA A 33 16.19 -4.39 -11.45
C ALA A 33 16.13 -4.34 -9.92
N PHE A 34 15.52 -3.29 -9.35
CA PHE A 34 15.32 -3.12 -7.92
C PHE A 34 14.24 -2.07 -7.63
N ASN A 35 13.54 -2.19 -6.51
CA ASN A 35 12.67 -1.13 -6.02
C ASN A 35 13.49 -0.19 -5.13
N ASP A 36 13.87 0.96 -5.68
CA ASP A 36 14.68 1.99 -5.01
C ASP A 36 13.88 2.95 -4.13
N TRP A 37 12.57 2.75 -3.99
CA TRP A 37 11.73 3.59 -3.15
C TRP A 37 12.02 3.38 -1.66
N MET A 38 12.40 4.46 -0.99
CA MET A 38 12.88 4.42 0.40
C MET A 38 11.86 3.83 1.37
N ASP A 39 10.55 4.20 1.27
CA ASP A 39 9.52 3.64 2.15
C ASP A 39 9.39 2.12 1.99
N ALA A 40 9.42 1.59 0.74
CA ALA A 40 9.37 0.15 0.52
C ALA A 40 10.56 -0.57 1.15
N ASN A 41 11.74 0.05 1.13
CA ASN A 41 12.94 -0.49 1.76
C ASN A 41 12.86 -0.44 3.28
N ILE A 42 12.32 0.64 3.88
CA ILE A 42 12.03 0.69 5.32
C ILE A 42 11.08 -0.46 5.70
N PHE A 43 9.97 -0.63 4.98
CA PHE A 43 9.00 -1.69 5.27
C PHE A 43 9.63 -3.09 5.14
N PHE A 44 10.49 -3.28 4.13
CA PHE A 44 11.21 -4.53 3.94
C PHE A 44 12.20 -4.80 5.06
N THR A 45 12.98 -3.79 5.46
CA THR A 45 13.96 -3.89 6.56
C THR A 45 13.27 -4.16 7.89
N MET A 46 12.13 -3.50 8.17
CA MET A 46 11.30 -3.75 9.36
C MET A 46 10.74 -5.18 9.36
N GLY A 47 10.15 -5.63 8.24
CA GLY A 47 9.57 -6.96 8.10
C GLY A 47 10.60 -8.07 8.20
N LYS A 48 11.73 -7.93 7.52
CA LYS A 48 12.89 -8.83 7.61
C LYS A 48 13.42 -8.92 9.04
N SER A 49 13.58 -7.79 9.70
CA SER A 49 14.08 -7.71 11.07
C SER A 49 13.15 -8.42 12.05
N MET A 50 11.84 -8.22 11.93
CA MET A 50 10.82 -8.90 12.75
C MET A 50 10.92 -10.43 12.62
N LEU A 51 10.99 -10.94 11.39
CA LEU A 51 11.07 -12.40 11.16
C LEU A 51 12.45 -12.97 11.47
N SER A 52 13.47 -12.11 11.63
CA SER A 52 14.80 -12.50 12.12
C SER A 52 14.95 -12.38 13.65
N GLY A 53 13.85 -12.16 14.39
CA GLY A 53 13.82 -12.15 15.85
C GLY A 53 14.01 -10.79 16.52
N LYS A 54 14.15 -9.69 15.75
CA LYS A 54 14.12 -8.33 16.31
C LYS A 54 12.69 -7.92 16.64
N VAL A 55 12.50 -7.16 17.70
CA VAL A 55 11.19 -6.66 18.12
C VAL A 55 10.91 -5.32 17.45
N LEU A 56 9.78 -5.23 16.75
CA LEU A 56 9.34 -4.00 16.09
C LEU A 56 9.29 -2.84 17.09
N TYR A 57 9.68 -1.65 16.64
CA TYR A 57 9.74 -0.38 17.33
C TYR A 57 10.76 -0.32 18.48
N ARG A 58 11.08 -1.44 19.15
CA ARG A 58 12.10 -1.52 20.20
C ARG A 58 13.50 -1.66 19.62
N ASP A 59 13.69 -2.63 18.72
CA ASP A 59 15.01 -2.98 18.16
C ASP A 59 15.23 -2.39 16.75
N VAL A 60 14.15 -2.04 16.06
CA VAL A 60 14.11 -1.36 14.76
C VAL A 60 12.92 -0.40 14.72
N PHE A 61 13.11 0.81 14.19
CA PHE A 61 12.13 1.90 14.24
C PHE A 61 11.61 2.31 12.87
N ASP A 62 10.29 2.34 12.75
CA ASP A 62 9.49 3.12 11.81
C ASP A 62 8.10 3.31 12.43
N HIS A 63 7.26 4.20 11.90
CA HIS A 63 6.01 4.63 12.50
C HIS A 63 4.74 4.11 11.77
N LYS A 64 4.86 3.13 10.87
CA LYS A 64 3.70 2.46 10.23
C LYS A 64 3.20 1.29 11.09
N GLY A 65 2.08 0.69 10.67
CA GLY A 65 1.45 -0.40 11.42
C GLY A 65 2.14 -1.76 11.24
N PRO A 66 2.06 -2.63 12.26
CA PRO A 66 2.78 -3.91 12.25
C PRO A 66 2.28 -4.89 11.19
N VAL A 67 1.03 -4.76 10.71
CA VAL A 67 0.50 -5.59 9.61
C VAL A 67 1.26 -5.31 8.31
N LEU A 68 1.67 -4.06 8.06
CA LEU A 68 2.47 -3.72 6.89
C LEU A 68 3.82 -4.45 6.90
N TYR A 69 4.51 -4.42 8.04
CA TYR A 69 5.80 -5.10 8.20
C TYR A 69 5.67 -6.60 8.11
N LEU A 70 4.57 -7.19 8.64
CA LEU A 70 4.29 -8.62 8.48
C LEU A 70 4.15 -9.00 7.00
N LEU A 71 3.42 -8.21 6.20
CA LEU A 71 3.28 -8.48 4.77
C LEU A 71 4.64 -8.42 4.05
N TYR A 72 5.45 -7.41 4.35
CA TYR A 72 6.80 -7.30 3.78
C TYR A 72 7.73 -8.42 4.27
N GLY A 73 7.63 -8.82 5.53
CA GLY A 73 8.34 -9.99 6.08
C GLY A 73 7.96 -11.29 5.39
N LEU A 74 6.66 -11.50 5.09
CA LEU A 74 6.21 -12.64 4.28
C LEU A 74 6.76 -12.58 2.87
N GLY A 75 6.86 -11.39 2.28
CA GLY A 75 7.55 -11.17 1.00
C GLY A 75 9.03 -11.55 1.07
N TRP A 76 9.72 -11.14 2.14
CA TRP A 76 11.12 -11.49 2.38
C TRP A 76 11.38 -13.01 2.45
N LEU A 77 10.45 -13.81 2.96
CA LEU A 77 10.59 -15.27 2.96
C LEU A 77 10.68 -15.89 1.56
N LEU A 78 10.17 -15.20 0.53
CA LEU A 78 10.23 -15.64 -0.87
C LEU A 78 11.43 -15.06 -1.62
N ASP A 79 11.89 -13.87 -1.23
CA ASP A 79 13.01 -13.17 -1.87
C ASP A 79 13.75 -12.35 -0.81
N HIS A 80 14.97 -12.78 -0.45
CA HIS A 80 15.71 -12.23 0.67
C HIS A 80 16.42 -10.89 0.37
N THR A 81 16.63 -10.56 -0.90
CA THR A 81 17.43 -9.40 -1.34
C THR A 81 16.72 -8.54 -2.40
N GLY A 82 15.46 -8.85 -2.67
CA GLY A 82 14.66 -8.15 -3.66
C GLY A 82 13.17 -8.12 -3.30
N PHE A 83 12.35 -7.75 -4.26
CA PHE A 83 10.94 -7.46 -4.01
C PHE A 83 9.96 -8.45 -4.68
N VAL A 84 10.45 -9.57 -5.26
CA VAL A 84 9.58 -10.53 -5.95
C VAL A 84 8.51 -11.10 -5.01
N GLY A 85 8.84 -11.34 -3.74
CA GLY A 85 7.87 -11.81 -2.75
C GLY A 85 6.78 -10.76 -2.45
N VAL A 86 7.16 -9.49 -2.36
CA VAL A 86 6.21 -8.38 -2.23
C VAL A 86 5.33 -8.27 -3.48
N PHE A 87 5.91 -8.38 -4.67
CA PHE A 87 5.20 -8.39 -5.95
C PHE A 87 4.11 -9.47 -6.02
N VAL A 88 4.37 -10.66 -5.51
CA VAL A 88 3.37 -11.74 -5.44
C VAL A 88 2.21 -11.34 -4.53
N LEU A 89 2.48 -10.69 -3.39
CA LEU A 89 1.43 -10.20 -2.49
C LEU A 89 0.62 -9.07 -3.13
N GLU A 90 1.26 -8.14 -3.86
CA GLU A 90 0.57 -7.10 -4.65
C GLU A 90 -0.38 -7.72 -5.66
N ILE A 91 0.07 -8.71 -6.46
CA ILE A 91 -0.79 -9.40 -7.44
C ILE A 91 -2.01 -10.01 -6.76
N CYS A 92 -1.82 -10.71 -5.64
CA CYS A 92 -2.91 -11.33 -4.90
C CYS A 92 -3.89 -10.29 -4.37
N GLY A 93 -3.40 -9.22 -3.73
CA GLY A 93 -4.22 -8.13 -3.19
C GLY A 93 -4.98 -7.39 -4.28
N PHE A 94 -4.30 -7.04 -5.36
CA PHE A 94 -4.90 -6.32 -6.48
C PHE A 94 -5.93 -7.18 -7.23
N ALA A 95 -5.71 -8.49 -7.37
CA ALA A 95 -6.70 -9.41 -7.94
C ALA A 95 -7.97 -9.50 -7.08
N VAL A 96 -7.83 -9.51 -5.74
CA VAL A 96 -8.96 -9.44 -4.81
C VAL A 96 -9.71 -8.12 -4.96
N PHE A 97 -9.00 -6.99 -5.02
CA PHE A 97 -9.58 -5.67 -5.27
C PHE A 97 -10.40 -5.65 -6.58
N LEU A 98 -9.83 -6.11 -7.69
CA LEU A 98 -10.54 -6.18 -8.99
C LEU A 98 -11.75 -7.11 -8.95
N GLY A 99 -11.61 -8.28 -8.35
CA GLY A 99 -12.68 -9.27 -8.24
C GLY A 99 -13.87 -8.76 -7.40
N LEU A 100 -13.59 -8.15 -6.26
CA LEU A 100 -14.61 -7.53 -5.40
C LEU A 100 -15.24 -6.31 -6.06
N GLY A 101 -14.45 -5.50 -6.74
CA GLY A 101 -14.92 -4.36 -7.51
C GLY A 101 -15.90 -4.76 -8.61
N LEU A 102 -15.57 -5.80 -9.39
CA LEU A 102 -16.45 -6.36 -10.41
C LEU A 102 -17.76 -6.90 -9.80
N CYS A 103 -17.68 -7.64 -8.66
CA CYS A 103 -18.85 -8.11 -7.92
C CYS A 103 -19.73 -6.94 -7.43
N THR A 104 -19.11 -5.88 -6.95
CA THR A 104 -19.82 -4.69 -6.46
C THR A 104 -20.58 -3.99 -7.58
N ALA A 105 -19.93 -3.81 -8.74
CA ALA A 105 -20.60 -3.25 -9.91
C ALA A 105 -21.76 -4.11 -10.40
N GLU A 106 -21.64 -5.44 -10.38
CA GLU A 106 -22.73 -6.37 -10.72
C GLU A 106 -23.92 -6.26 -9.76
N LEU A 107 -23.68 -6.17 -8.45
CA LEU A 107 -24.72 -5.96 -7.46
C LEU A 107 -25.47 -4.65 -7.70
N LEU A 108 -24.75 -3.57 -7.98
CA LEU A 108 -25.35 -2.27 -8.30
C LEU A 108 -26.19 -2.30 -9.56
N ARG A 109 -25.76 -3.03 -10.58
CA ARG A 109 -26.51 -3.16 -11.84
C ARG A 109 -27.68 -4.15 -11.75
N GLY A 110 -27.60 -5.15 -10.87
CA GLY A 110 -28.50 -6.31 -10.86
C GLY A 110 -28.29 -7.27 -12.04
N LYS A 111 -27.14 -7.18 -12.73
CA LYS A 111 -26.83 -8.01 -13.92
C LYS A 111 -25.33 -8.34 -13.94
N PRO A 112 -24.96 -9.55 -14.42
CA PRO A 112 -23.55 -9.94 -14.54
C PRO A 112 -22.80 -9.06 -15.56
N LEU A 113 -21.51 -8.88 -15.30
CA LEU A 113 -20.53 -8.23 -16.18
C LEU A 113 -19.59 -9.27 -16.76
N HIS A 114 -19.14 -9.04 -17.98
CA HIS A 114 -18.06 -9.85 -18.52
C HIS A 114 -16.74 -9.51 -17.80
N PRO A 115 -15.93 -10.51 -17.36
CA PRO A 115 -14.72 -10.25 -16.59
C PRO A 115 -13.70 -9.34 -17.28
N VAL A 116 -13.71 -9.26 -18.61
CA VAL A 116 -12.83 -8.38 -19.40
C VAL A 116 -12.89 -6.92 -18.94
N TRP A 117 -14.03 -6.49 -18.44
CA TRP A 117 -14.21 -5.11 -17.99
C TRP A 117 -13.32 -4.72 -16.80
N CYS A 118 -12.77 -5.69 -16.04
CA CYS A 118 -11.84 -5.36 -14.96
C CYS A 118 -10.50 -4.79 -15.49
N LEU A 119 -10.18 -4.95 -16.78
CA LEU A 119 -9.02 -4.29 -17.41
C LEU A 119 -9.09 -2.76 -17.30
N VAL A 120 -10.30 -2.19 -17.34
CA VAL A 120 -10.47 -0.72 -17.27
C VAL A 120 -10.01 -0.14 -15.93
N PRO A 121 -10.57 -0.54 -14.76
CA PRO A 121 -10.06 -0.05 -13.50
C PRO A 121 -8.64 -0.54 -13.19
N ALA A 122 -8.24 -1.72 -13.67
CA ALA A 122 -6.88 -2.21 -13.47
C ALA A 122 -5.85 -1.28 -14.12
N ALA A 123 -6.00 -0.96 -15.40
CA ALA A 123 -5.10 -0.07 -16.11
C ALA A 123 -5.20 1.38 -15.59
N ALA A 124 -6.41 1.85 -15.28
CA ALA A 124 -6.63 3.19 -14.73
C ALA A 124 -5.89 3.40 -13.40
N VAL A 125 -5.92 2.41 -12.51
CA VAL A 125 -5.30 2.49 -11.18
C VAL A 125 -3.79 2.25 -11.26
N ALA A 126 -3.34 1.18 -11.93
CA ALA A 126 -1.92 0.83 -11.95
C ALA A 126 -1.04 1.81 -12.74
N ALA A 127 -1.61 2.56 -13.71
CA ALA A 127 -0.85 3.52 -14.51
C ALA A 127 -1.07 4.98 -14.11
N CYS A 128 -1.80 5.27 -13.02
CA CYS A 128 -1.95 6.65 -12.52
C CYS A 128 -0.69 7.11 -11.76
N ARG A 129 -0.54 8.43 -11.58
CA ARG A 129 0.60 8.99 -10.84
C ARG A 129 0.60 8.56 -9.37
N ALA A 130 -0.59 8.37 -8.76
CA ALA A 130 -0.70 7.91 -7.39
C ALA A 130 -0.11 6.49 -7.18
N PHE A 131 -0.02 5.67 -8.24
CA PHE A 131 0.65 4.36 -8.24
C PHE A 131 2.16 4.49 -8.50
N SER A 132 2.83 5.46 -7.89
CA SER A 132 4.18 5.89 -8.28
C SER A 132 5.29 4.86 -8.01
N HIS A 133 5.10 3.89 -7.12
CA HIS A 133 6.23 3.03 -6.71
C HIS A 133 5.92 1.53 -6.79
N GLY A 134 4.72 1.10 -6.39
CA GLY A 134 4.37 -0.30 -6.11
C GLY A 134 4.76 -0.71 -4.68
N GLY A 135 3.98 -1.59 -4.09
CA GLY A 135 4.15 -2.03 -2.69
C GLY A 135 3.75 -1.01 -1.64
N SER A 136 3.08 0.08 -2.01
CA SER A 136 2.67 1.09 -1.03
C SER A 136 1.63 0.54 -0.04
N ALA A 137 1.62 1.12 1.17
CA ALA A 137 0.60 0.79 2.15
C ALA A 137 -0.82 1.06 1.61
N GLU A 138 -0.97 2.11 0.81
CA GLU A 138 -2.21 2.49 0.14
C GLU A 138 -2.69 1.44 -0.86
N GLU A 139 -1.78 0.86 -1.62
CA GLU A 139 -2.09 -0.24 -2.53
C GLU A 139 -2.53 -1.48 -1.78
N LEU A 140 -1.75 -1.87 -0.76
CA LEU A 140 -2.05 -3.04 0.07
C LEU A 140 -3.35 -2.90 0.87
N LEU A 141 -3.87 -1.69 1.06
CA LEU A 141 -5.17 -1.41 1.66
C LEU A 141 -6.35 -1.64 0.71
N LEU A 142 -6.17 -1.54 -0.61
CA LEU A 142 -7.27 -1.64 -1.59
C LEU A 142 -8.16 -2.88 -1.42
N PRO A 143 -7.64 -4.10 -1.21
CA PRO A 143 -8.49 -5.28 -1.02
C PRO A 143 -9.34 -5.21 0.25
N PHE A 144 -8.84 -4.63 1.35
CA PHE A 144 -9.59 -4.46 2.59
C PHE A 144 -10.74 -3.47 2.42
N LEU A 145 -10.47 -2.32 1.81
CA LEU A 145 -11.46 -1.29 1.51
C LEU A 145 -12.52 -1.81 0.52
N ALA A 146 -12.10 -2.55 -0.51
CA ALA A 146 -13.01 -3.15 -1.49
C ALA A 146 -13.91 -4.21 -0.86
N ALA A 147 -13.41 -5.00 0.10
CA ALA A 147 -14.22 -5.98 0.83
C ALA A 147 -15.29 -5.30 1.70
N ALA A 148 -14.95 -4.19 2.35
CA ALA A 148 -15.91 -3.41 3.12
C ALA A 148 -16.98 -2.78 2.20
N LEU A 149 -16.56 -2.17 1.09
CA LEU A 149 -17.45 -1.57 0.10
C LEU A 149 -18.41 -2.62 -0.49
N TYR A 150 -17.90 -3.79 -0.90
CA TYR A 150 -18.72 -4.90 -1.37
C TYR A 150 -19.75 -5.36 -0.34
N GLY A 151 -19.35 -5.52 0.93
CA GLY A 151 -20.24 -5.93 2.01
C GLY A 151 -21.37 -4.94 2.22
N LEU A 152 -21.08 -3.64 2.22
CA LEU A 152 -22.07 -2.59 2.38
C LEU A 152 -23.05 -2.52 1.18
N VAL A 153 -22.52 -2.51 -0.03
CA VAL A 153 -23.34 -2.48 -1.25
C VAL A 153 -24.24 -3.70 -1.34
N LYS A 154 -23.76 -4.88 -0.97
CA LYS A 154 -24.57 -6.09 -0.90
C LYS A 154 -25.74 -5.96 0.10
N CYS A 155 -25.50 -5.34 1.26
CA CYS A 155 -26.54 -5.07 2.25
C CYS A 155 -27.58 -4.07 1.72
N LEU A 156 -27.12 -2.97 1.10
CA LEU A 156 -27.97 -1.93 0.54
C LEU A 156 -28.86 -2.44 -0.61
N THR A 157 -28.27 -3.23 -1.53
CA THR A 157 -28.98 -3.72 -2.72
C THR A 157 -29.94 -4.86 -2.41
N ALA A 158 -29.57 -5.76 -1.50
CA ALA A 158 -30.42 -6.88 -1.09
C ALA A 158 -31.52 -6.44 -0.12
N ASN A 159 -31.46 -5.24 0.45
CA ASN A 159 -32.36 -4.72 1.46
C ASN A 159 -32.59 -5.71 2.62
N ARG A 160 -31.52 -6.34 3.08
CA ARG A 160 -31.51 -7.35 4.15
C ARG A 160 -30.47 -7.02 5.19
N GLN A 161 -30.70 -7.50 6.43
CA GLN A 161 -29.71 -7.42 7.49
C GLN A 161 -28.45 -8.18 7.10
N MET A 162 -27.29 -7.61 7.41
CA MET A 162 -26.02 -8.29 7.25
C MET A 162 -25.90 -9.42 8.31
N LEU A 163 -25.41 -10.57 7.91
CA LEU A 163 -25.15 -11.67 8.85
C LEU A 163 -24.07 -11.26 9.86
N LEU A 164 -24.25 -11.57 11.13
CA LEU A 164 -23.30 -11.20 12.19
C LEU A 164 -21.88 -11.69 11.92
N ARG A 165 -21.72 -12.90 11.38
CA ARG A 165 -20.39 -13.40 10.93
C ARG A 165 -19.75 -12.52 9.87
N THR A 166 -20.53 -11.93 8.96
CA THR A 166 -20.05 -11.00 7.95
C THR A 166 -19.66 -9.66 8.59
N VAL A 167 -20.47 -9.19 9.55
CA VAL A 167 -20.14 -7.97 10.30
C VAL A 167 -18.85 -8.15 11.11
N ALA A 168 -18.68 -9.29 11.79
CA ALA A 168 -17.44 -9.63 12.51
C ALA A 168 -16.23 -9.69 11.56
N LEU A 169 -16.39 -10.30 10.38
CA LEU A 169 -15.35 -10.29 9.36
C LEU A 169 -15.00 -8.86 8.90
N GLN A 170 -15.99 -7.98 8.72
CA GLN A 170 -15.74 -6.57 8.39
C GLN A 170 -14.98 -5.84 9.51
N GLY A 171 -15.31 -6.12 10.77
CA GLY A 171 -14.55 -5.61 11.91
C GLY A 171 -13.10 -6.11 11.93
N PHE A 172 -12.89 -7.40 11.66
CA PHE A 172 -11.55 -7.98 11.55
C PHE A 172 -10.73 -7.34 10.42
N LEU A 173 -11.30 -7.21 9.23
CA LEU A 173 -10.63 -6.57 8.09
C LEU A 173 -10.35 -5.08 8.35
N CYS A 174 -11.27 -4.39 9.04
CA CYS A 174 -11.02 -3.02 9.52
C CYS A 174 -9.82 -2.97 10.47
N GLY A 175 -9.76 -3.86 11.47
CA GLY A 175 -8.62 -3.95 12.38
C GLY A 175 -7.30 -4.19 11.67
N CYS A 176 -7.26 -5.12 10.71
CA CYS A 176 -6.07 -5.34 9.88
C CYS A 176 -5.69 -4.09 9.07
N ALA A 177 -6.67 -3.42 8.45
CA ALA A 177 -6.41 -2.19 7.68
C ALA A 177 -5.88 -1.06 8.56
N LEU A 178 -6.47 -0.85 9.75
CA LEU A 178 -6.00 0.15 10.70
C LEU A 178 -4.61 -0.16 11.26
N LEU A 179 -4.28 -1.44 11.45
CA LEU A 179 -2.94 -1.90 11.86
C LEU A 179 -1.94 -1.97 10.69
N LEU A 180 -2.38 -1.73 9.46
CA LEU A 180 -1.52 -1.50 8.32
C LEU A 180 -1.21 0.00 8.20
N LYS A 181 -2.24 0.83 8.10
CA LYS A 181 -2.15 2.30 8.10
C LYS A 181 -3.46 2.92 8.61
N TYR A 182 -3.40 3.60 9.75
CA TYR A 182 -4.60 4.14 10.44
C TYR A 182 -5.33 5.24 9.65
N THR A 183 -4.71 5.85 8.65
CA THR A 183 -5.29 6.97 7.88
C THR A 183 -6.57 6.61 7.13
N VAL A 184 -6.92 5.31 7.00
CA VAL A 184 -8.19 4.87 6.42
C VAL A 184 -9.35 4.80 7.43
N LEU A 185 -9.14 5.25 8.68
CA LEU A 185 -10.16 5.26 9.72
C LEU A 185 -11.45 5.95 9.28
N GLY A 186 -11.36 7.08 8.59
CA GLY A 186 -12.51 7.84 8.12
C GLY A 186 -13.42 7.06 7.16
N PHE A 187 -12.86 6.20 6.32
CA PHE A 187 -13.62 5.29 5.48
C PHE A 187 -14.47 4.32 6.31
N TYR A 188 -13.87 3.69 7.32
CA TYR A 188 -14.57 2.72 8.16
C TYR A 188 -15.58 3.38 9.10
N LEU A 189 -15.31 4.58 9.61
CA LEU A 189 -16.29 5.36 10.37
C LEU A 189 -17.51 5.71 9.50
N ALA A 190 -17.30 6.16 8.27
CA ALA A 190 -18.38 6.42 7.33
C ALA A 190 -19.14 5.14 6.97
N TRP A 191 -18.44 4.01 6.78
CA TRP A 191 -19.05 2.70 6.55
C TRP A 191 -20.00 2.29 7.69
N VAL A 192 -19.54 2.39 8.95
CA VAL A 192 -20.33 2.10 10.15
C VAL A 192 -21.53 3.05 10.23
N ALA A 193 -21.33 4.35 9.99
CA ALA A 193 -22.38 5.36 10.02
C ALA A 193 -23.47 5.07 8.96
N VAL A 194 -23.11 4.74 7.73
CA VAL A 194 -24.06 4.39 6.67
C VAL A 194 -24.86 3.14 7.05
N LEU A 195 -24.21 2.10 7.58
CA LEU A 195 -24.90 0.88 8.03
C LEU A 195 -25.83 1.17 9.19
N ALA A 196 -25.41 1.99 10.16
CA ALA A 196 -26.21 2.39 11.31
C ALA A 196 -27.46 3.17 10.87
N VAL A 197 -27.29 4.16 9.99
CA VAL A 197 -28.41 4.94 9.43
C VAL A 197 -29.40 4.03 8.69
N LEU A 198 -28.92 3.06 7.92
CA LEU A 198 -29.77 2.08 7.25
C LEU A 198 -30.60 1.28 8.27
N TYR A 199 -29.96 0.79 9.34
CA TYR A 199 -30.63 -0.04 10.34
C TYR A 199 -31.62 0.78 11.19
N LEU A 200 -31.28 2.02 11.56
CA LEU A 200 -32.18 2.95 12.25
C LEU A 200 -33.43 3.26 11.40
N ARG A 201 -33.25 3.60 10.13
CA ARG A 201 -34.39 3.88 9.22
C ARG A 201 -35.28 2.69 8.97
N ARG A 202 -34.80 1.46 9.18
CA ARG A 202 -35.56 0.22 9.06
C ARG A 202 -36.12 -0.30 10.38
N GLY A 203 -35.87 0.37 11.49
CA GLY A 203 -36.28 -0.09 12.81
C GLY A 203 -35.55 -1.34 13.32
N TRP A 204 -34.38 -1.68 12.74
CA TRP A 204 -33.60 -2.88 13.10
C TRP A 204 -32.68 -2.67 14.28
N LEU A 205 -33.20 -2.06 15.37
CA LEU A 205 -32.39 -1.66 16.54
C LEU A 205 -31.66 -2.82 17.20
N ARG A 206 -32.36 -3.96 17.38
CA ARG A 206 -31.76 -5.17 17.97
C ARG A 206 -30.56 -5.67 17.11
N GLN A 207 -30.72 -5.62 15.79
CA GLN A 207 -29.67 -6.03 14.86
C GLN A 207 -28.51 -5.02 14.89
N LEU A 208 -28.79 -3.73 15.01
CA LEU A 208 -27.75 -2.70 15.16
C LEU A 208 -26.86 -3.01 16.37
N GLY A 209 -27.47 -3.20 17.56
CA GLY A 209 -26.71 -3.54 18.77
C GLY A 209 -25.86 -4.81 18.62
N ARG A 210 -26.44 -5.89 18.05
CA ARG A 210 -25.70 -7.12 17.77
C ARG A 210 -24.55 -6.91 16.76
N SER A 211 -24.78 -6.06 15.76
CA SER A 211 -23.76 -5.72 14.76
C SER A 211 -22.63 -4.92 15.36
N CYS A 212 -22.90 -4.00 16.29
CA CYS A 212 -21.83 -3.29 17.02
C CYS A 212 -20.94 -4.26 17.79
N VAL A 213 -21.53 -5.19 18.55
CA VAL A 213 -20.74 -6.20 19.30
C VAL A 213 -19.95 -7.10 18.36
N ALA A 214 -20.55 -7.57 17.26
CA ALA A 214 -19.87 -8.43 16.29
C ALA A 214 -18.71 -7.69 15.59
N TYR A 215 -18.91 -6.42 15.22
CA TYR A 215 -17.89 -5.60 14.59
C TYR A 215 -16.69 -5.34 15.52
N LEU A 216 -16.96 -4.90 16.74
CA LEU A 216 -15.94 -4.67 17.77
C LEU A 216 -15.21 -5.96 18.15
N GLY A 217 -15.91 -7.10 18.22
CA GLY A 217 -15.31 -8.40 18.43
C GLY A 217 -14.36 -8.80 17.29
N GLY A 218 -14.73 -8.52 16.04
CA GLY A 218 -13.86 -8.71 14.89
C GLY A 218 -12.61 -7.83 14.94
N LEU A 219 -12.78 -6.55 15.26
CA LEU A 219 -11.69 -5.60 15.41
C LEU A 219 -10.71 -6.03 16.53
N ALA A 220 -11.25 -6.42 17.69
CA ALA A 220 -10.45 -6.94 18.80
C ALA A 220 -9.67 -8.21 18.39
N LEU A 221 -10.28 -9.10 17.61
CA LEU A 221 -9.63 -10.31 17.10
C LEU A 221 -8.42 -9.99 16.20
N ALA A 222 -8.50 -8.92 15.39
CA ALA A 222 -7.37 -8.47 14.57
C ALA A 222 -6.23 -7.87 15.40
N ALA A 223 -6.55 -7.22 16.52
CA ALA A 223 -5.56 -6.60 17.40
C ALA A 223 -4.90 -7.61 18.37
N LEU A 224 -5.62 -8.67 18.74
CA LEU A 224 -5.19 -9.64 19.75
C LEU A 224 -3.80 -10.24 19.49
N PRO A 225 -3.42 -10.70 18.27
CA PRO A 225 -2.08 -11.24 18.02
C PRO A 225 -0.97 -10.22 18.30
N TRP A 226 -1.21 -8.93 18.04
CA TRP A 226 -0.25 -7.86 18.26
C TRP A 226 -0.11 -7.51 19.74
N PHE A 227 -1.21 -7.48 20.48
CA PHE A 227 -1.15 -7.39 21.94
C PHE A 227 -0.37 -8.56 22.57
N ALA A 228 -0.57 -9.77 22.05
CA ALA A 228 0.18 -10.94 22.50
C ALA A 228 1.68 -10.83 22.13
N TYR A 229 1.99 -10.42 20.89
CA TYR A 229 3.37 -10.25 20.42
C TYR A 229 4.12 -9.18 21.24
N PHE A 230 3.60 -7.97 21.33
CA PHE A 230 4.26 -6.90 22.07
C PHE A 230 4.25 -7.15 23.58
N GLY A 231 3.20 -7.77 24.12
CA GLY A 231 3.14 -8.16 25.53
C GLY A 231 4.21 -9.19 25.91
N ALA A 232 4.39 -10.21 25.09
CA ALA A 232 5.41 -11.26 25.29
C ALA A 232 6.85 -10.70 25.24
N HIS A 233 7.05 -9.61 24.50
CA HIS A 233 8.35 -8.95 24.35
C HIS A 233 8.54 -7.72 25.24
N HIS A 234 7.62 -7.44 26.17
CA HIS A 234 7.64 -6.23 27.05
C HIS A 234 7.80 -4.93 26.24
N ALA A 235 7.06 -4.77 25.14
CA ALA A 235 7.16 -3.68 24.17
C ALA A 235 5.80 -3.02 23.85
N LEU A 236 4.79 -3.16 24.72
CA LEU A 236 3.46 -2.56 24.53
C LEU A 236 3.52 -1.03 24.58
N ASP A 237 4.34 -0.50 25.49
CA ASP A 237 4.60 0.94 25.66
C ASP A 237 5.25 1.53 24.40
N VAL A 238 6.30 0.90 23.90
CA VAL A 238 7.00 1.33 22.70
C VAL A 238 6.10 1.24 21.46
N TRP A 239 5.27 0.18 21.35
CA TRP A 239 4.27 0.09 20.28
C TRP A 239 3.25 1.21 20.34
N TRP A 240 2.74 1.52 21.56
CA TRP A 240 1.82 2.63 21.77
C TRP A 240 2.47 3.97 21.40
N GLU A 241 3.70 4.21 21.87
CA GLU A 241 4.47 5.41 21.56
C GLU A 241 4.65 5.58 20.05
N CYS A 242 5.32 4.63 19.38
CA CYS A 242 5.72 4.77 17.98
C CYS A 242 4.53 4.75 17.01
N TYR A 243 3.53 3.90 17.24
CA TYR A 243 2.42 3.77 16.29
C TYR A 243 1.27 4.74 16.53
N PHE A 244 0.97 5.08 17.79
CA PHE A 244 -0.16 5.95 18.11
C PHE A 244 0.30 7.35 18.50
N TYR A 245 1.13 7.50 19.53
CA TYR A 245 1.50 8.81 20.06
C TYR A 245 2.30 9.64 19.06
N ASP A 246 3.37 9.10 18.48
CA ASP A 246 4.23 9.82 17.54
C ASP A 246 3.46 10.27 16.30
N ASN A 247 2.60 9.40 15.76
CA ASN A 247 1.78 9.72 14.59
C ASN A 247 0.70 10.78 14.86
N LEU A 248 0.14 10.83 16.07
CA LEU A 248 -0.92 11.76 16.42
C LEU A 248 -0.40 13.12 16.88
N PHE A 249 0.73 13.14 17.58
CA PHE A 249 1.20 14.32 18.29
C PHE A 249 2.55 14.86 17.81
N LEU A 250 3.45 14.01 17.28
CA LEU A 250 4.77 14.45 16.85
C LEU A 250 4.88 14.61 15.34
N TYR A 251 4.20 13.77 14.55
CA TYR A 251 4.26 13.87 13.09
C TYR A 251 3.72 15.22 12.62
N LYS A 252 4.62 16.07 12.12
CA LYS A 252 4.28 17.38 11.56
C LYS A 252 4.00 17.25 10.09
N GLY A 253 2.73 17.39 9.71
CA GLY A 253 2.33 17.53 8.30
C GLY A 253 2.30 18.99 7.86
N ASP A 254 1.80 19.23 6.64
CA ASP A 254 1.75 20.55 5.98
C ASP A 254 0.73 21.53 6.61
N GLY A 255 0.21 21.21 7.79
CA GLY A 255 -0.84 21.96 8.48
C GLY A 255 -2.23 21.34 8.31
N ARG A 256 -3.13 21.67 9.25
CA ARG A 256 -4.49 21.09 9.34
C ARG A 256 -5.55 22.17 9.13
N SER A 257 -5.61 22.74 7.92
CA SER A 257 -6.65 23.71 7.55
C SER A 257 -7.57 23.15 6.45
N ALA A 258 -8.76 23.74 6.32
CA ALA A 258 -9.68 23.39 5.24
C ALA A 258 -9.08 23.70 3.86
N LEU A 259 -8.29 24.76 3.74
CA LEU A 259 -7.60 25.15 2.50
C LEU A 259 -6.53 24.11 2.13
N THR A 260 -5.72 23.68 3.12
CA THR A 260 -4.71 22.63 2.93
C THR A 260 -5.36 21.33 2.48
N LEU A 261 -6.46 20.91 3.12
CA LEU A 261 -7.20 19.72 2.72
C LEU A 261 -7.75 19.83 1.29
N ALA A 262 -8.31 21.00 0.90
CA ALA A 262 -8.80 21.22 -0.46
C ALA A 262 -7.67 21.16 -1.49
N GLN A 263 -6.49 21.68 -1.17
CA GLN A 263 -5.30 21.60 -2.02
C GLN A 263 -4.81 20.15 -2.17
N HIS A 264 -4.71 19.39 -1.07
CA HIS A 264 -4.33 17.97 -1.09
C HIS A 264 -5.35 17.14 -1.87
N LEU A 265 -6.65 17.41 -1.70
CA LEU A 265 -7.70 16.74 -2.47
C LEU A 265 -7.56 17.04 -3.98
N TRP A 266 -7.26 18.28 -4.33
CA TRP A 266 -6.99 18.65 -5.73
C TRP A 266 -5.80 17.88 -6.30
N TRP A 267 -4.70 17.78 -5.55
CA TRP A 267 -3.53 16.99 -5.97
C TRP A 267 -3.86 15.52 -6.11
N ALA A 268 -4.59 14.93 -5.15
CA ALA A 268 -5.03 13.55 -5.22
C ALA A 268 -5.92 13.29 -6.45
N VAL A 269 -6.87 14.18 -6.75
CA VAL A 269 -7.71 14.09 -7.96
C VAL A 269 -6.87 14.16 -9.23
N ARG A 270 -5.89 15.05 -9.29
CA ARG A 270 -4.97 15.17 -10.44
C ARG A 270 -4.12 13.91 -10.62
N ASP A 271 -3.56 13.40 -9.54
CA ASP A 271 -2.60 12.30 -9.57
C ASP A 271 -3.29 10.93 -9.76
N ASP A 272 -4.59 10.84 -9.45
CA ASP A 272 -5.43 9.64 -9.64
C ASP A 272 -6.58 9.88 -10.66
N LEU A 273 -6.38 10.79 -11.60
CA LEU A 273 -7.41 11.27 -12.53
C LEU A 273 -8.18 10.15 -13.25
N PRO A 274 -7.56 9.07 -13.79
CA PRO A 274 -8.31 8.00 -14.45
C PRO A 274 -9.29 7.28 -13.52
N ALA A 275 -8.91 7.01 -12.27
CA ALA A 275 -9.79 6.39 -11.27
C ALA A 275 -10.91 7.35 -10.83
N VAL A 276 -10.60 8.64 -10.70
CA VAL A 276 -11.59 9.69 -10.40
C VAL A 276 -12.62 9.82 -11.53
N CYS A 277 -12.21 9.71 -12.79
CA CYS A 277 -13.13 9.69 -13.94
C CYS A 277 -14.10 8.50 -13.87
N LEU A 278 -13.62 7.33 -13.44
CA LEU A 278 -14.48 6.16 -13.24
C LEU A 278 -15.48 6.37 -12.09
N LEU A 279 -15.04 6.98 -10.98
CA LEU A 279 -15.94 7.37 -9.90
C LEU A 279 -16.98 8.39 -10.36
N ALA A 280 -16.59 9.41 -11.13
CA ALA A 280 -17.51 10.39 -11.68
C ALA A 280 -18.55 9.76 -12.62
N ALA A 281 -18.12 8.81 -13.48
CA ALA A 281 -19.02 8.04 -14.34
C ALA A 281 -20.03 7.22 -13.50
N PHE A 282 -19.59 6.61 -12.39
CA PHE A 282 -20.47 5.93 -11.45
C PHE A 282 -21.48 6.89 -10.81
N LEU A 283 -21.04 8.02 -10.31
CA LEU A 283 -21.94 9.02 -9.68
C LEU A 283 -23.01 9.52 -10.68
N LEU A 284 -22.59 9.85 -11.89
CA LEU A 284 -23.51 10.21 -12.97
C LEU A 284 -24.52 9.09 -13.25
N TRP A 285 -24.05 7.85 -13.36
CA TRP A 285 -24.92 6.70 -13.56
C TRP A 285 -25.92 6.51 -12.41
N THR A 286 -25.53 6.77 -11.15
CA THR A 286 -26.45 6.66 -10.00
C THR A 286 -27.56 7.73 -10.04
N VAL A 287 -27.23 8.94 -10.50
CA VAL A 287 -28.21 10.02 -10.71
C VAL A 287 -29.21 9.61 -11.80
N LEU A 288 -28.72 9.21 -12.98
CA LEU A 288 -29.55 8.80 -14.11
C LEU A 288 -30.41 7.57 -13.81
N SER A 289 -29.90 6.63 -12.99
CA SER A 289 -30.61 5.40 -12.58
C SER A 289 -31.43 5.59 -11.31
N LYS A 290 -31.53 6.82 -10.76
CA LYS A 290 -32.25 7.14 -9.51
C LYS A 290 -31.80 6.31 -8.30
N ARG A 291 -30.50 5.98 -8.22
CA ARG A 291 -29.90 5.21 -7.13
C ARG A 291 -29.17 6.10 -6.11
N HIS A 292 -29.83 7.15 -5.67
CA HIS A 292 -29.25 8.19 -4.80
C HIS A 292 -28.66 7.66 -3.49
N GLY A 293 -29.24 6.59 -2.92
CA GLY A 293 -28.71 5.96 -1.71
C GLY A 293 -27.29 5.38 -1.89
N ALA A 294 -27.02 4.79 -3.05
CA ALA A 294 -25.66 4.29 -3.37
C ALA A 294 -24.66 5.44 -3.58
N ALA A 295 -25.10 6.52 -4.24
CA ALA A 295 -24.29 7.72 -4.40
C ALA A 295 -23.90 8.33 -3.05
N LEU A 296 -24.90 8.56 -2.17
CA LEU A 296 -24.66 9.15 -0.84
C LEU A 296 -23.73 8.29 0.02
N ALA A 297 -23.93 6.97 0.02
CA ALA A 297 -23.05 6.06 0.75
C ALA A 297 -21.62 6.13 0.24
N THR A 298 -21.41 6.14 -1.08
CA THR A 298 -20.10 6.25 -1.71
C THR A 298 -19.45 7.59 -1.39
N LEU A 299 -20.18 8.69 -1.51
CA LEU A 299 -19.66 10.03 -1.21
C LEU A 299 -19.30 10.17 0.27
N ALA A 300 -20.10 9.62 1.20
CA ALA A 300 -19.78 9.63 2.62
C ALA A 300 -18.46 8.90 2.91
N MET A 301 -18.28 7.70 2.32
CA MET A 301 -17.04 6.94 2.49
C MET A 301 -15.85 7.62 1.82
N ALA A 302 -16.03 8.19 0.62
CA ALA A 302 -14.97 8.92 -0.08
C ALA A 302 -14.55 10.18 0.70
N ALA A 303 -15.52 10.93 1.24
CA ALA A 303 -15.25 12.10 2.06
C ALA A 303 -14.53 11.74 3.37
N GLY A 304 -14.98 10.70 4.07
CA GLY A 304 -14.33 10.21 5.29
C GLY A 304 -12.90 9.75 5.00
N LEU A 305 -12.69 9.00 3.92
CA LEU A 305 -11.38 8.53 3.49
C LEU A 305 -10.46 9.70 3.13
N ALA A 306 -10.91 10.62 2.28
CA ALA A 306 -10.14 11.80 1.90
C ALA A 306 -9.77 12.65 3.11
N PHE A 307 -10.71 12.88 4.03
CA PHE A 307 -10.47 13.65 5.25
C PHE A 307 -9.32 13.06 6.08
N THR A 308 -9.36 11.76 6.38
CA THR A 308 -8.34 11.16 7.26
C THR A 308 -7.02 10.85 6.55
N SER A 309 -7.05 10.57 5.22
CA SER A 309 -5.83 10.24 4.48
C SER A 309 -5.06 11.47 4.01
N LEU A 310 -5.73 12.62 3.83
CA LEU A 310 -5.12 13.82 3.23
C LEU A 310 -4.98 14.99 4.20
N MET A 311 -5.53 14.90 5.42
CA MET A 311 -5.52 16.03 6.38
C MET A 311 -4.13 16.32 6.94
N GLY A 312 -3.27 15.32 7.07
CA GLY A 312 -1.96 15.45 7.73
C GLY A 312 -0.81 15.82 6.82
N GLY A 313 -0.99 15.78 5.51
CA GLY A 313 0.05 16.01 4.50
C GLY A 313 -0.29 15.30 3.19
N TYR A 314 0.48 15.59 2.13
CA TYR A 314 0.28 14.96 0.84
C TYR A 314 1.61 14.46 0.24
N LEU A 315 1.65 13.19 -0.05
CA LEU A 315 2.61 12.57 -0.95
C LEU A 315 1.82 11.93 -2.10
N VAL A 316 2.42 11.83 -3.28
CA VAL A 316 1.73 11.42 -4.52
C VAL A 316 0.90 10.14 -4.33
N TYR A 317 1.44 9.16 -3.61
CA TYR A 317 0.77 7.87 -3.37
C TYR A 317 -0.35 7.91 -2.30
N TYR A 318 -0.49 8.98 -1.51
CA TYR A 318 -1.55 9.08 -0.49
C TYR A 318 -2.96 9.07 -1.10
N GLY A 319 -3.11 9.60 -2.33
CA GLY A 319 -4.37 9.59 -3.06
C GLY A 319 -4.83 8.21 -3.50
N LEU A 320 -3.93 7.22 -3.61
CA LEU A 320 -4.20 5.91 -4.19
C LEU A 320 -5.34 5.14 -3.47
N VAL A 321 -5.55 5.36 -2.17
CA VAL A 321 -6.67 4.73 -1.45
C VAL A 321 -8.03 5.10 -2.04
N LEU A 322 -8.16 6.29 -2.68
CA LEU A 322 -9.41 6.72 -3.34
C LEU A 322 -9.73 5.88 -4.57
N ALA A 323 -8.73 5.20 -5.16
CA ALA A 323 -8.93 4.28 -6.28
C ALA A 323 -9.82 3.07 -5.93
N VAL A 324 -10.09 2.81 -4.63
CA VAL A 324 -11.05 1.77 -4.22
C VAL A 324 -12.42 1.96 -4.86
N PHE A 325 -12.81 3.18 -5.20
CA PHE A 325 -14.08 3.49 -5.84
C PHE A 325 -14.06 3.36 -7.37
N ALA A 326 -12.90 3.24 -8.01
CA ALA A 326 -12.78 3.17 -9.46
C ALA A 326 -13.59 2.01 -10.09
N PRO A 327 -13.59 0.77 -9.54
CA PRO A 327 -14.38 -0.32 -10.10
C PRO A 327 -15.89 -0.06 -10.12
N LEU A 328 -16.41 0.88 -9.30
CA LEU A 328 -17.83 1.24 -9.34
C LEU A 328 -18.24 1.82 -10.70
N GLY A 329 -17.30 2.48 -11.40
CA GLY A 329 -17.51 3.01 -12.74
C GLY A 329 -17.93 1.95 -13.76
N LEU A 330 -17.62 0.68 -13.51
CA LEU A 330 -18.10 -0.44 -14.33
C LEU A 330 -19.64 -0.56 -14.35
N ALA A 331 -20.33 0.01 -13.35
CA ALA A 331 -21.79 0.04 -13.34
C ALA A 331 -22.34 0.91 -14.48
N ALA A 332 -21.62 1.88 -14.97
CA ALA A 332 -22.01 2.76 -16.08
C ALA A 332 -21.77 2.17 -17.47
N LEU A 333 -20.99 1.09 -17.60
CA LEU A 333 -20.61 0.53 -18.89
C LEU A 333 -21.78 -0.14 -19.63
N PRO A 334 -21.74 -0.26 -20.97
CA PRO A 334 -22.76 -0.94 -21.77
C PRO A 334 -22.98 -2.40 -21.36
N GLN A 335 -24.21 -2.87 -21.50
CA GLN A 335 -24.64 -4.14 -20.88
C GLN A 335 -24.21 -5.40 -21.62
N LYS A 336 -23.95 -5.33 -22.93
CA LYS A 336 -23.77 -6.55 -23.73
C LYS A 336 -22.47 -6.49 -24.51
N LEU A 337 -21.59 -7.46 -24.26
CA LEU A 337 -20.64 -7.87 -25.28
C LEU A 337 -21.39 -8.67 -26.37
N PRO A 338 -20.92 -8.63 -27.62
CA PRO A 338 -21.51 -9.41 -28.69
C PRO A 338 -21.61 -10.89 -28.33
N ALA A 339 -22.73 -11.53 -28.66
CA ALA A 339 -23.01 -12.93 -28.28
C ALA A 339 -22.10 -13.97 -28.97
N LYS A 340 -21.40 -13.59 -30.06
CA LYS A 340 -20.50 -14.50 -30.81
C LYS A 340 -19.19 -14.70 -30.05
N ARG A 341 -18.85 -15.94 -29.69
CA ARG A 341 -17.64 -16.32 -28.96
C ARG A 341 -16.35 -15.74 -29.56
N GLY A 342 -16.19 -15.80 -30.89
CA GLY A 342 -15.03 -15.25 -31.58
C GLY A 342 -14.86 -13.74 -31.39
N VAL A 343 -15.97 -12.98 -31.41
CA VAL A 343 -15.94 -11.54 -31.18
C VAL A 343 -15.58 -11.21 -29.72
N CYS A 344 -16.12 -11.98 -28.77
CA CYS A 344 -15.73 -11.81 -27.36
C CYS A 344 -14.24 -12.10 -27.14
N ALA A 345 -13.69 -13.13 -27.78
CA ALA A 345 -12.26 -13.44 -27.70
C ALA A 345 -11.40 -12.31 -28.31
N ALA A 346 -11.77 -11.83 -29.49
CA ALA A 346 -11.08 -10.71 -30.13
C ALA A 346 -11.10 -9.43 -29.29
N LEU A 347 -12.26 -9.10 -28.71
CA LEU A 347 -12.40 -7.94 -27.80
C LEU A 347 -11.58 -8.12 -26.51
N SER A 348 -11.47 -9.35 -25.99
CA SER A 348 -10.62 -9.63 -24.82
C SER A 348 -9.14 -9.42 -25.16
N VAL A 349 -8.67 -9.91 -26.30
CA VAL A 349 -7.29 -9.70 -26.77
C VAL A 349 -7.02 -8.22 -27.02
N ALA A 350 -7.92 -7.52 -27.70
CA ALA A 350 -7.80 -6.09 -27.91
C ALA A 350 -7.79 -5.30 -26.61
N GLY A 351 -8.63 -5.68 -25.63
CA GLY A 351 -8.67 -5.09 -24.31
C GLY A 351 -7.37 -5.28 -23.52
N ILE A 352 -6.79 -6.50 -23.57
CA ILE A 352 -5.48 -6.78 -22.96
C ILE A 352 -4.39 -5.92 -23.63
N ALA A 353 -4.36 -5.87 -24.96
CA ALA A 353 -3.39 -5.06 -25.69
C ALA A 353 -3.53 -3.55 -25.36
N ALA A 354 -4.76 -3.05 -25.29
CA ALA A 354 -5.03 -1.66 -24.94
C ALA A 354 -4.60 -1.34 -23.49
N ALA A 355 -4.92 -2.23 -22.53
CA ALA A 355 -4.50 -2.06 -21.15
C ALA A 355 -2.97 -2.11 -20.98
N ALA A 356 -2.31 -3.05 -21.69
CA ALA A 356 -0.85 -3.12 -21.70
C ALA A 356 -0.23 -1.86 -22.33
N ALA A 357 -0.75 -1.39 -23.47
CA ALA A 357 -0.29 -0.16 -24.10
C ALA A 357 -0.49 1.06 -23.18
N TRP A 358 -1.64 1.16 -22.52
CA TRP A 358 -1.91 2.20 -21.53
C TRP A 358 -0.86 2.18 -20.39
N CYS A 359 -0.60 1.02 -19.80
CA CYS A 359 0.41 0.85 -18.75
C CYS A 359 1.83 1.15 -19.24
N LEU A 360 2.17 0.73 -20.47
CA LEU A 360 3.47 0.99 -21.07
C LEU A 360 3.73 2.48 -21.31
N LEU A 361 2.71 3.23 -21.70
CA LEU A 361 2.84 4.64 -22.07
C LEU A 361 2.69 5.59 -20.90
N LEU A 362 1.82 5.27 -19.93
CA LEU A 362 1.40 6.20 -18.87
C LEU A 362 1.94 5.87 -17.49
N SER A 363 2.48 4.66 -17.26
CA SER A 363 3.10 4.35 -15.96
C SER A 363 4.16 5.38 -15.58
N PRO A 364 4.13 5.93 -14.36
CA PRO A 364 5.17 6.83 -13.87
C PRO A 364 6.55 6.17 -13.88
N ASN A 365 6.61 4.84 -13.75
CA ASN A 365 7.85 4.07 -13.69
C ASN A 365 8.40 3.66 -15.08
N ARG A 366 7.77 4.10 -16.17
CA ARG A 366 8.14 3.69 -17.54
C ARG A 366 9.61 3.95 -17.89
N ALA A 367 10.20 5.05 -17.39
CA ALA A 367 11.58 5.42 -17.65
C ALA A 367 12.60 4.57 -16.87
N LEU A 368 12.15 3.83 -15.87
CA LEU A 368 12.99 2.98 -15.02
C LEU A 368 13.05 1.53 -15.53
N ARG A 369 12.18 1.16 -16.47
CA ARG A 369 12.19 -0.18 -17.08
C ARG A 369 13.45 -0.39 -17.90
N GLY A 370 14.03 -1.58 -17.79
CA GLY A 370 15.24 -1.97 -18.53
C GLY A 370 16.53 -1.39 -17.96
N ARG A 371 16.49 -0.73 -16.78
CA ARG A 371 17.74 -0.42 -16.05
C ARG A 371 18.42 -1.71 -15.63
N THR A 372 19.74 -1.70 -15.73
CA THR A 372 20.58 -2.84 -15.32
C THR A 372 21.05 -2.68 -13.88
N ALA A 373 21.55 -3.75 -13.29
CA ALA A 373 22.10 -3.75 -11.94
C ALA A 373 23.25 -2.74 -11.80
N GLU A 374 24.05 -2.56 -12.85
CA GLU A 374 25.20 -1.63 -12.86
C GLU A 374 24.76 -0.16 -12.75
N SER A 375 23.53 0.17 -13.09
CA SER A 375 23.01 1.54 -13.00
C SER A 375 22.46 1.90 -11.61
N LEU A 376 22.44 0.96 -10.67
CA LEU A 376 21.81 1.11 -9.36
C LEU A 376 22.84 1.00 -8.23
N PRO A 377 23.11 2.08 -7.47
CA PRO A 377 24.06 2.08 -6.37
C PRO A 377 23.75 1.00 -5.33
N GLN A 378 22.47 0.69 -5.07
CA GLN A 378 22.06 -0.35 -4.13
C GLN A 378 22.69 -1.71 -4.48
N LEU A 379 22.63 -2.10 -5.75
CA LEU A 379 23.12 -3.40 -6.21
C LEU A 379 24.66 -3.41 -6.31
N GLN A 380 25.25 -2.31 -6.79
CA GLN A 380 26.72 -2.19 -6.88
C GLN A 380 27.38 -2.21 -5.50
N PHE A 381 26.85 -1.45 -4.54
CA PHE A 381 27.41 -1.43 -3.18
C PHE A 381 27.17 -2.75 -2.45
N ALA A 382 26.02 -3.42 -2.71
CA ALA A 382 25.75 -4.73 -2.16
C ALA A 382 26.80 -5.78 -2.56
N GLU A 383 27.35 -5.72 -3.78
CA GLU A 383 28.43 -6.60 -4.22
C GLU A 383 29.69 -6.40 -3.39
N ILE A 384 30.04 -5.14 -3.05
CA ILE A 384 31.21 -4.82 -2.22
C ILE A 384 30.97 -5.28 -0.77
N ILE A 385 29.77 -4.96 -0.20
CA ILE A 385 29.44 -5.28 1.19
C ILE A 385 29.46 -6.79 1.43
N ARG A 386 28.92 -7.59 0.50
CA ARG A 386 28.85 -9.06 0.59
C ARG A 386 30.22 -9.75 0.58
N GLN A 387 31.30 -9.06 0.18
CA GLN A 387 32.67 -9.61 0.26
C GLN A 387 33.16 -9.72 1.71
N THR A 388 32.56 -8.97 2.63
CA THR A 388 32.85 -9.05 4.06
C THR A 388 31.88 -9.99 4.75
N PRO A 389 32.33 -11.12 5.32
CA PRO A 389 31.45 -12.02 6.08
C PRO A 389 30.84 -11.31 7.27
N ASN A 390 29.51 -11.47 7.45
CA ASN A 390 28.75 -10.84 8.53
C ASN A 390 28.90 -9.32 8.59
N ALA A 391 29.04 -8.66 7.44
CA ALA A 391 29.21 -7.23 7.34
C ALA A 391 28.11 -6.47 8.09
N THR A 392 28.48 -5.45 8.83
CA THR A 392 27.61 -4.48 9.46
C THR A 392 27.55 -3.22 8.62
N LEU A 393 26.35 -2.69 8.44
CA LEU A 393 26.07 -1.53 7.59
C LEU A 393 25.25 -0.50 8.34
N LEU A 394 25.58 0.79 8.21
CA LEU A 394 24.75 1.92 8.62
C LEU A 394 24.30 2.72 7.39
N ASN A 395 23.01 2.96 7.26
CA ASN A 395 22.43 3.94 6.33
C ASN A 395 22.35 5.29 7.05
N TYR A 396 23.33 6.16 6.84
CA TYR A 396 23.54 7.37 7.61
C TYR A 396 22.83 8.59 7.02
N GLY A 397 22.10 9.31 7.88
CA GLY A 397 21.61 10.66 7.63
C GLY A 397 20.40 10.78 6.69
N THR A 398 19.80 9.67 6.27
CA THR A 398 18.65 9.66 5.33
C THR A 398 17.72 8.49 5.61
N LEU A 399 16.53 8.46 4.94
CA LEU A 399 15.67 7.29 4.87
C LEU A 399 16.42 6.08 4.33
N ASP A 400 15.90 4.86 4.54
CA ASP A 400 16.54 3.64 4.03
C ASP A 400 16.64 3.65 2.50
N GLY A 401 17.88 3.82 2.01
CA GLY A 401 18.20 3.87 0.58
C GLY A 401 18.11 2.51 -0.13
N GLY A 402 17.76 1.42 0.58
CA GLY A 402 17.63 0.08 0.03
C GLY A 402 18.89 -0.80 0.15
N PHE A 403 19.91 -0.30 0.79
CA PHE A 403 21.19 -1.01 0.89
C PHE A 403 21.12 -2.20 1.85
N TYR A 404 20.34 -2.12 2.94
CA TYR A 404 20.05 -3.27 3.81
C TYR A 404 19.35 -4.38 3.05
N THR A 405 18.38 -4.03 2.21
CA THR A 405 17.64 -4.98 1.37
C THR A 405 18.56 -5.63 0.36
N ALA A 406 19.26 -4.81 -0.44
CA ALA A 406 20.12 -5.29 -1.52
C ALA A 406 21.30 -6.13 -0.99
N ALA A 407 21.96 -5.72 0.09
CA ALA A 407 23.07 -6.48 0.67
C ALA A 407 22.62 -7.71 1.48
N GLY A 408 21.35 -7.79 1.86
CA GLY A 408 20.82 -8.89 2.68
C GLY A 408 21.21 -8.81 4.14
N VAL A 409 21.69 -7.64 4.63
CA VAL A 409 22.14 -7.46 6.01
C VAL A 409 21.04 -6.90 6.90
N LEU A 410 21.10 -7.21 8.20
CA LEU A 410 20.18 -6.64 9.20
C LEU A 410 20.73 -5.28 9.67
N PRO A 411 19.82 -4.35 10.06
CA PRO A 411 20.24 -3.07 10.60
C PRO A 411 20.97 -3.22 11.94
N PRO A 412 21.98 -2.36 12.25
CA PRO A 412 22.81 -2.49 13.45
C PRO A 412 22.14 -1.94 14.71
N CYS A 413 21.15 -1.05 14.56
CA CYS A 413 20.55 -0.31 15.66
C CYS A 413 19.05 -0.05 15.44
N ARG A 414 18.39 0.52 16.45
CA ARG A 414 16.98 0.90 16.41
C ARG A 414 16.71 1.93 15.31
N TYR A 415 17.46 3.00 15.29
CA TYR A 415 17.32 4.08 14.30
C TYR A 415 18.28 3.85 13.11
N PHE A 416 18.04 2.77 12.40
CA PHE A 416 18.86 2.32 11.28
C PHE A 416 18.81 3.24 10.05
N CYS A 417 17.88 4.17 10.01
CA CYS A 417 17.73 5.26 9.06
C CYS A 417 17.13 6.47 9.76
N VAL A 418 17.21 7.65 9.16
CA VAL A 418 16.59 8.87 9.68
C VAL A 418 15.23 9.02 9.01
N THR A 419 14.16 8.89 9.79
CA THR A 419 12.78 9.08 9.33
C THR A 419 12.38 10.56 9.42
N ASN A 420 11.24 10.90 8.83
CA ASN A 420 10.66 12.25 8.91
C ASN A 420 9.97 12.55 10.28
N MET A 421 10.18 11.70 11.29
CA MET A 421 9.79 11.99 12.68
C MET A 421 10.82 12.91 13.33
N PRO A 422 10.41 13.95 14.08
CA PRO A 422 11.32 14.92 14.71
C PRO A 422 11.93 14.36 16.03
N LEU A 423 12.57 13.20 15.96
CA LEU A 423 13.22 12.53 17.09
C LEU A 423 14.72 12.77 17.04
N GLN A 424 15.29 13.43 18.07
CA GLN A 424 16.74 13.68 18.15
C GLN A 424 17.54 12.39 18.33
N ASP A 425 17.00 11.41 19.00
CA ASP A 425 17.63 10.12 19.26
C ASP A 425 18.05 9.38 17.98
N GLN A 426 17.36 9.66 16.83
CA GLN A 426 17.73 9.09 15.55
C GLN A 426 19.16 9.46 15.16
N TRP A 427 19.50 10.74 15.32
CA TRP A 427 20.83 11.25 14.99
C TRP A 427 21.86 10.83 16.02
N GLN A 428 21.53 10.93 17.31
CA GLN A 428 22.44 10.58 18.39
C GLN A 428 22.90 9.13 18.29
N GLN A 429 21.99 8.19 18.06
CA GLN A 429 22.35 6.78 17.95
C GLN A 429 23.24 6.49 16.71
N GLN A 430 23.02 7.20 15.60
CA GLN A 430 23.86 7.06 14.42
C GLN A 430 25.26 7.64 14.67
N TRP A 431 25.38 8.80 15.33
CA TRP A 431 26.66 9.39 15.72
C TRP A 431 27.43 8.48 16.68
N ASP A 432 26.78 7.93 17.69
CA ASP A 432 27.40 7.00 18.65
C ASP A 432 28.02 5.77 17.94
N LEU A 433 27.34 5.25 16.90
CA LEU A 433 27.89 4.15 16.09
C LEU A 433 29.11 4.55 15.25
N LEU A 434 29.12 5.76 14.71
CA LEU A 434 30.24 6.28 13.93
C LEU A 434 31.45 6.60 14.82
N ASP A 435 31.22 7.25 15.97
CA ASP A 435 32.26 7.59 16.94
C ASP A 435 32.92 6.33 17.52
N ALA A 436 32.13 5.30 17.80
CA ALA A 436 32.61 3.99 18.24
C ALA A 436 33.24 3.14 17.12
N ALA A 437 33.19 3.61 15.86
CA ALA A 437 33.55 2.81 14.69
C ALA A 437 32.92 1.40 14.72
N ALA A 438 31.62 1.32 15.07
CA ALA A 438 30.93 0.06 15.39
C ALA A 438 30.42 -0.69 14.16
N VAL A 439 30.51 -0.10 12.95
CA VAL A 439 30.05 -0.72 11.70
C VAL A 439 31.19 -0.82 10.68
N ASP A 440 31.12 -1.83 9.81
CA ASP A 440 32.12 -2.05 8.76
C ASP A 440 31.92 -1.11 7.59
N TYR A 441 30.66 -0.79 7.27
CA TYR A 441 30.29 0.05 6.14
C TYR A 441 29.29 1.13 6.53
N VAL A 442 29.42 2.29 5.89
CA VAL A 442 28.47 3.40 5.99
C VAL A 442 28.03 3.80 4.59
N VAL A 443 26.73 3.91 4.36
CA VAL A 443 26.18 4.49 3.14
C VAL A 443 25.58 5.84 3.46
N SER A 444 25.90 6.85 2.67
CA SER A 444 25.42 8.22 2.88
C SER A 444 25.27 8.97 1.55
N LEU A 445 24.48 10.06 1.59
CA LEU A 445 24.46 11.09 0.54
C LEU A 445 25.57 12.14 0.72
N THR A 446 26.28 12.12 1.85
CA THR A 446 27.34 13.05 2.19
C THR A 446 28.69 12.53 1.66
N GLY A 447 29.34 13.30 0.79
CA GLY A 447 30.61 12.91 0.14
C GLY A 447 31.85 13.13 0.97
N ASP A 448 31.76 13.80 2.11
CA ASP A 448 32.85 14.23 2.97
C ASP A 448 32.84 13.61 4.38
N LEU A 449 32.11 12.52 4.58
CA LEU A 449 32.00 11.80 5.87
C LEU A 449 33.38 11.47 6.47
N GLN A 450 34.36 11.16 5.65
CA GLN A 450 35.71 10.85 6.08
C GLN A 450 36.46 12.04 6.74
N ASN A 451 35.98 13.28 6.55
CA ASN A 451 36.57 14.45 7.21
C ASN A 451 36.22 14.47 8.70
N ASP A 452 34.97 14.06 9.04
CA ASP A 452 34.51 14.00 10.43
C ASP A 452 34.85 12.65 11.07
N TYR A 453 34.90 11.58 10.28
CA TYR A 453 35.17 10.21 10.74
C TYR A 453 36.33 9.58 9.90
N PRO A 454 37.60 9.94 10.16
CA PRO A 454 38.77 9.52 9.34
C PRO A 454 39.01 8.00 9.27
N ILE A 455 38.41 7.25 10.20
CA ILE A 455 38.46 5.77 10.18
C ILE A 455 37.68 5.16 9.01
N TYR A 456 36.76 5.91 8.42
CA TYR A 456 35.98 5.50 7.26
C TYR A 456 36.50 6.19 6.01
N HIS A 457 36.83 5.41 4.97
CA HIS A 457 37.28 5.92 3.69
C HIS A 457 36.28 5.56 2.57
N CYS A 458 36.07 6.45 1.64
CA CYS A 458 35.18 6.22 0.50
C CYS A 458 35.76 5.14 -0.43
N VAL A 459 35.04 4.05 -0.61
CA VAL A 459 35.42 2.91 -1.47
C VAL A 459 34.64 2.86 -2.76
N ALA A 460 33.47 3.49 -2.82
CA ALA A 460 32.64 3.61 -4.02
C ALA A 460 31.74 4.84 -3.94
N SER A 461 31.43 5.41 -5.10
CA SER A 461 30.40 6.43 -5.24
C SER A 461 29.67 6.24 -6.56
N GLN A 462 28.38 6.53 -6.57
CA GLN A 462 27.57 6.43 -7.80
C GLN A 462 26.46 7.45 -7.81
N THR A 463 26.39 8.23 -8.89
CA THR A 463 25.28 9.15 -9.16
C THR A 463 24.21 8.40 -9.95
N TYR A 464 22.97 8.58 -9.52
CA TYR A 464 21.86 7.96 -10.19
C TYR A 464 20.61 8.82 -10.05
N ASN A 465 19.64 8.63 -10.98
CA ASN A 465 18.36 9.32 -10.95
C ASN A 465 17.21 8.31 -10.75
N GLY A 466 16.63 8.27 -9.56
CA GLY A 466 15.49 7.40 -9.19
C GLY A 466 14.13 7.88 -9.72
N GLY A 467 14.10 8.97 -10.50
CA GLY A 467 12.87 9.63 -10.99
C GLY A 467 12.49 10.90 -10.23
N GLU A 468 13.16 11.21 -9.12
CA GLU A 468 12.95 12.41 -8.30
C GLU A 468 14.12 13.41 -8.38
N GLY A 469 15.08 13.17 -9.26
CA GLY A 469 16.30 13.95 -9.44
C GLY A 469 17.56 13.10 -9.34
N GLU A 470 18.69 13.70 -9.67
CA GLU A 470 20.00 13.05 -9.54
C GLU A 470 20.51 13.15 -8.11
N VAL A 471 20.92 12.01 -7.56
CA VAL A 471 21.54 11.90 -6.24
C VAL A 471 22.81 11.06 -6.33
N THR A 472 23.83 11.42 -5.54
CA THR A 472 25.06 10.65 -5.44
C THR A 472 25.10 9.94 -4.10
N TRP A 473 25.18 8.62 -4.14
CA TRP A 473 25.41 7.79 -2.99
C TRP A 473 26.90 7.48 -2.86
N TYR A 474 27.38 7.45 -1.62
CA TYR A 474 28.75 7.12 -1.25
C TYR A 474 28.74 5.91 -0.32
N LEU A 475 29.63 4.97 -0.59
CA LEU A 475 29.92 3.84 0.30
C LEU A 475 31.28 4.07 0.95
N TYR A 476 31.28 4.08 2.26
CA TYR A 476 32.50 4.16 3.07
C TYR A 476 32.75 2.82 3.74
N ALA A 477 34.02 2.41 3.79
CA ALA A 477 34.48 1.23 4.52
C ALA A 477 35.38 1.64 5.67
N LYS A 478 35.27 0.94 6.79
CA LYS A 478 36.14 1.10 7.95
C LYS A 478 37.53 0.62 7.61
N THR A 479 38.54 1.40 7.97
CA THR A 479 39.95 0.99 7.87
C THR A 479 40.23 -0.14 8.86
N LYS A 480 40.88 -1.23 8.40
CA LYS A 480 41.25 -2.38 9.21
C LYS A 480 42.31 -2.05 10.25
#